data_49827998483341a2129e58291397b94b
#
_entry.id   49827998483341a2129e58291397b94b
#
_cell.length_a   1.000
_cell.length_b   1.000
_cell.length_c   1.000
_cell.angle_alpha   90.00
_cell.angle_beta   90.00
_cell.angle_gamma   90.00
#
_symmetry.space_group_name_H-M   'P 1'
#
loop_
_entity.id
_entity.type
_entity.pdbx_description
1 polymer ?
#
loop_
_entity_poly.entity_id
_entity_poly.type
_entity_poly.pdbx_seq_one_letter_code
_entity_poly.pdbx_strand_id
1 'polypeptide(L)'
;MQVRAAINSALPNGISDRAGWTADIAAGFIKLGVPSTRENVCAVIAVIEQESGFQVEPVIPGLGRIALHTIDERAARIHVPLILVHAALDLKSSNGRSYRARLEAARTERQLSDIYEDFVGRIPLGKRLFASWNPIRTRGPMQVNVRFAERLEAVKPYPYRDPQLSLRDELFNRRASIYFGIAHLLDYQAPYDRFLYRFADYNAGQYASRNAAFQRAASVLAGKPLRADGALLPGDPDAKHAGTTERLLFGIARRLHLSDDSIHAALEKGNSESFQRTRLYRRVFMLADRKSGRALPRAALPRIRLTGPKIVRPLTTAWYARRVNERFEHCLRADRR
;
A
#
# COMPACT_ATOMS: atom_id res chain seq x y z
N MET A 1 30.78 -5.62 -2.34
CA MET A 1 31.13 -5.46 -0.92
C MET A 1 30.62 -4.13 -0.32
N GLN A 2 30.80 -2.99 -0.96
CA GLN A 2 30.40 -1.66 -0.46
C GLN A 2 28.91 -1.51 -0.09
N VAL A 3 27.97 -2.02 -0.91
CA VAL A 3 26.51 -1.91 -0.65
C VAL A 3 26.11 -2.59 0.65
N ARG A 4 26.61 -3.80 0.92
CA ARG A 4 26.30 -4.54 2.15
C ARG A 4 26.86 -3.83 3.39
N ALA A 5 28.06 -3.27 3.31
CA ALA A 5 28.65 -2.53 4.42
C ALA A 5 27.82 -1.27 4.74
N ALA A 6 27.43 -0.51 3.75
CA ALA A 6 26.58 0.67 3.93
C ALA A 6 25.19 0.34 4.52
N ILE A 7 24.57 -0.76 4.09
CA ILE A 7 23.30 -1.21 4.67
C ILE A 7 23.53 -1.65 6.12
N ASN A 8 24.55 -2.44 6.39
CA ASN A 8 24.83 -2.96 7.72
C ASN A 8 25.10 -1.84 8.74
N SER A 9 25.81 -0.78 8.36
CA SER A 9 26.05 0.38 9.24
C SER A 9 24.78 1.20 9.49
N ALA A 10 23.87 1.28 8.51
CA ALA A 10 22.63 2.03 8.63
C ALA A 10 21.52 1.32 9.43
N LEU A 11 21.61 -0.01 9.60
CA LEU A 11 20.60 -0.76 10.35
C LEU A 11 20.62 -0.40 11.85
N PRO A 12 19.46 -0.35 12.53
CA PRO A 12 19.39 -0.10 13.97
C PRO A 12 20.15 -1.15 14.78
N ASN A 13 20.65 -0.78 15.96
CA ASN A 13 21.27 -1.74 16.88
C ASN A 13 20.22 -2.69 17.48
N GLY A 14 20.63 -3.90 17.85
CA GLY A 14 19.80 -4.86 18.57
C GLY A 14 18.76 -5.60 17.74
N ILE A 15 18.74 -5.45 16.41
CA ILE A 15 17.87 -6.28 15.55
C ILE A 15 18.39 -7.71 15.44
N SER A 16 17.48 -8.67 15.49
CA SER A 16 17.79 -10.09 15.24
C SER A 16 18.17 -10.33 13.77
N ASP A 17 19.06 -11.27 13.51
CA ASP A 17 19.51 -11.65 12.15
C ASP A 17 19.93 -10.47 11.28
N ARG A 18 20.74 -9.57 11.82
CA ARG A 18 21.27 -8.40 11.12
C ARG A 18 21.89 -8.75 9.75
N ALA A 19 22.62 -9.87 9.70
CA ALA A 19 23.25 -10.33 8.47
C ALA A 19 22.23 -10.70 7.38
N GLY A 20 21.15 -11.37 7.76
CA GLY A 20 20.06 -11.72 6.86
C GLY A 20 19.31 -10.49 6.34
N TRP A 21 19.02 -9.50 7.20
CA TRP A 21 18.43 -8.23 6.76
C TRP A 21 19.33 -7.49 5.77
N THR A 22 20.63 -7.41 6.06
CA THR A 22 21.62 -6.82 5.16
C THR A 22 21.64 -7.50 3.80
N ALA A 23 21.62 -8.84 3.79
CA ALA A 23 21.66 -9.62 2.57
C ALA A 23 20.40 -9.44 1.72
N ASP A 24 19.23 -9.47 2.34
CA ASP A 24 17.96 -9.38 1.63
C ASP A 24 17.70 -7.95 1.10
N ILE A 25 18.05 -6.91 1.86
CA ILE A 25 17.97 -5.50 1.39
C ILE A 25 18.93 -5.30 0.21
N ALA A 26 20.18 -5.75 0.31
CA ALA A 26 21.16 -5.65 -0.78
C ALA A 26 20.69 -6.38 -2.03
N ALA A 27 20.14 -7.59 -1.89
CA ALA A 27 19.58 -8.36 -2.98
C ALA A 27 18.44 -7.64 -3.69
N GLY A 28 17.54 -7.00 -2.92
CA GLY A 28 16.45 -6.20 -3.46
C GLY A 28 16.95 -5.03 -4.31
N PHE A 29 17.88 -4.22 -3.81
CA PHE A 29 18.47 -3.11 -4.57
C PHE A 29 19.13 -3.58 -5.87
N ILE A 30 19.96 -4.62 -5.78
CA ILE A 30 20.69 -5.15 -6.93
C ILE A 30 19.74 -5.69 -8.01
N LYS A 31 18.76 -6.49 -7.62
CA LYS A 31 17.84 -7.14 -8.57
C LYS A 31 16.84 -6.18 -9.21
N LEU A 32 16.47 -5.13 -8.51
CA LEU A 32 15.62 -4.08 -9.06
C LEU A 32 16.41 -3.05 -9.90
N GLY A 33 17.73 -3.00 -9.78
CA GLY A 33 18.54 -1.96 -10.41
C GLY A 33 18.35 -0.58 -9.78
N VAL A 34 17.80 -0.52 -8.56
CA VAL A 34 17.60 0.73 -7.82
C VAL A 34 18.95 1.13 -7.19
N PRO A 35 19.41 2.38 -7.35
CA PRO A 35 20.64 2.84 -6.72
C PRO A 35 20.58 2.73 -5.20
N SER A 36 21.56 2.08 -4.59
CA SER A 36 21.67 1.93 -3.13
C SER A 36 22.32 3.15 -2.50
N THR A 37 21.82 4.36 -2.85
CA THR A 37 22.26 5.58 -2.17
C THR A 37 21.91 5.54 -0.69
N ARG A 38 22.57 6.36 0.11
CA ARG A 38 22.29 6.46 1.54
C ARG A 38 20.83 6.78 1.82
N GLU A 39 20.27 7.73 1.07
CA GLU A 39 18.88 8.12 1.18
C GLU A 39 17.94 6.95 0.87
N ASN A 40 18.20 6.21 -0.20
CA ASN A 40 17.38 5.06 -0.59
C ASN A 40 17.46 3.93 0.46
N VAL A 41 18.66 3.65 0.98
CA VAL A 41 18.86 2.65 2.05
C VAL A 41 18.12 3.08 3.33
N CYS A 42 18.30 4.33 3.78
CA CYS A 42 17.61 4.85 4.96
C CYS A 42 16.09 4.89 4.77
N ALA A 43 15.59 5.15 3.56
CA ALA A 43 14.16 5.13 3.28
C ALA A 43 13.56 3.72 3.44
N VAL A 44 14.24 2.70 2.94
CA VAL A 44 13.82 1.29 3.11
C VAL A 44 13.84 0.89 4.58
N ILE A 45 14.93 1.20 5.30
CA ILE A 45 15.08 0.93 6.73
C ILE A 45 13.95 1.60 7.53
N ALA A 46 13.64 2.86 7.24
CA ALA A 46 12.59 3.62 7.93
C ALA A 46 11.20 3.00 7.73
N VAL A 47 10.91 2.48 6.54
CA VAL A 47 9.66 1.77 6.27
C VAL A 47 9.60 0.44 7.02
N ILE A 48 10.65 -0.39 6.97
CA ILE A 48 10.71 -1.66 7.71
C ILE A 48 10.51 -1.42 9.21
N GLU A 49 11.20 -0.41 9.76
CA GLU A 49 11.08 -0.06 11.18
C GLU A 49 9.66 0.39 11.53
N GLN A 50 8.99 1.16 10.66
CA GLN A 50 7.62 1.60 10.88
C GLN A 50 6.60 0.47 10.79
N GLU A 51 6.75 -0.44 9.84
CA GLU A 51 5.76 -1.48 9.55
C GLU A 51 5.87 -2.68 10.49
N SER A 52 7.09 -3.10 10.83
CA SER A 52 7.31 -4.34 11.57
C SER A 52 8.31 -4.25 12.73
N GLY A 53 9.06 -3.14 12.85
CA GLY A 53 10.18 -3.07 13.79
C GLY A 53 11.23 -4.17 13.56
N PHE A 54 11.49 -4.52 12.30
CA PHE A 54 12.39 -5.62 11.92
C PHE A 54 11.93 -7.01 12.39
N GLN A 55 10.64 -7.23 12.54
CA GLN A 55 10.06 -8.56 12.78
C GLN A 55 9.50 -9.12 11.48
N VAL A 56 9.87 -10.36 11.14
CA VAL A 56 9.37 -11.03 9.92
C VAL A 56 7.88 -11.37 10.06
N GLU A 57 7.49 -11.85 11.23
CA GLU A 57 6.12 -12.18 11.60
C GLU A 57 5.75 -11.52 12.94
N PRO A 58 5.33 -10.23 12.92
CA PRO A 58 4.97 -9.55 14.15
C PRO A 58 3.79 -10.24 14.87
N VAL A 59 3.95 -10.46 16.18
CA VAL A 59 2.86 -10.94 17.02
C VAL A 59 1.91 -9.78 17.32
N ILE A 60 0.62 -10.00 17.07
CA ILE A 60 -0.43 -9.01 17.28
C ILE A 60 -1.29 -9.44 18.47
N PRO A 61 -1.23 -8.75 19.60
CA PRO A 61 -2.04 -9.07 20.77
C PRO A 61 -3.55 -9.03 20.44
N GLY A 62 -4.26 -10.07 20.84
CA GLY A 62 -5.72 -10.15 20.64
C GLY A 62 -6.18 -10.35 19.19
N LEU A 63 -5.28 -10.72 18.27
CA LEU A 63 -5.58 -10.88 16.84
C LEU A 63 -6.77 -11.81 16.58
N GLY A 64 -6.84 -12.91 17.29
CA GLY A 64 -7.96 -13.87 17.15
C GLY A 64 -9.32 -13.23 17.44
N ARG A 65 -9.44 -12.45 18.52
CA ARG A 65 -10.69 -11.73 18.85
C ARG A 65 -11.03 -10.68 17.79
N ILE A 66 -10.03 -9.94 17.32
CA ILE A 66 -10.19 -8.96 16.25
C ILE A 66 -10.71 -9.64 14.98
N ALA A 67 -10.16 -10.81 14.63
CA ALA A 67 -10.58 -11.56 13.45
C ALA A 67 -12.03 -12.05 13.55
N LEU A 68 -12.43 -12.64 14.68
CA LEU A 68 -13.79 -13.11 14.92
C LEU A 68 -14.79 -11.95 14.84
N HIS A 69 -14.52 -10.84 15.53
CA HIS A 69 -15.36 -9.64 15.46
C HIS A 69 -15.50 -9.10 14.04
N THR A 70 -14.39 -9.07 13.28
CA THR A 70 -14.41 -8.63 11.88
C THR A 70 -15.25 -9.56 11.00
N ILE A 71 -15.23 -10.87 11.26
CA ILE A 71 -16.07 -11.84 10.55
C ILE A 71 -17.55 -11.54 10.83
N ASP A 72 -17.93 -11.37 12.09
CA ASP A 72 -19.29 -11.07 12.48
C ASP A 72 -19.81 -9.76 11.86
N GLU A 73 -19.01 -8.69 11.91
CA GLU A 73 -19.36 -7.40 11.26
C GLU A 73 -19.52 -7.53 9.74
N ARG A 74 -18.70 -8.34 9.08
CA ARG A 74 -18.82 -8.55 7.64
C ARG A 74 -20.06 -9.36 7.29
N ALA A 75 -20.34 -10.40 8.06
CA ALA A 75 -21.53 -11.21 7.89
C ALA A 75 -22.80 -10.36 8.03
N ALA A 76 -22.87 -9.52 9.05
CA ALA A 76 -23.97 -8.59 9.28
C ALA A 76 -24.16 -7.62 8.10
N ARG A 77 -23.06 -7.07 7.53
CA ARG A 77 -23.12 -6.17 6.37
C ARG A 77 -23.69 -6.80 5.09
N ILE A 78 -23.49 -8.10 4.90
CA ILE A 78 -24.01 -8.85 3.75
C ILE A 78 -25.25 -9.69 4.11
N HIS A 79 -25.85 -9.41 5.27
CA HIS A 79 -27.08 -10.03 5.77
C HIS A 79 -27.01 -11.56 5.92
N VAL A 80 -25.80 -12.11 6.22
CA VAL A 80 -25.62 -13.52 6.54
C VAL A 80 -25.92 -13.72 8.03
N PRO A 81 -26.87 -14.63 8.41
CA PRO A 81 -27.19 -14.90 9.81
C PRO A 81 -25.95 -15.39 10.59
N LEU A 82 -25.68 -14.79 11.74
CA LEU A 82 -24.50 -15.14 12.56
C LEU A 82 -24.50 -16.61 13.01
N ILE A 83 -25.68 -17.22 13.18
CA ILE A 83 -25.79 -18.63 13.53
C ILE A 83 -25.14 -19.53 12.47
N LEU A 84 -25.28 -19.20 11.18
CA LEU A 84 -24.66 -19.95 10.09
C LEU A 84 -23.14 -19.73 10.06
N VAL A 85 -22.70 -18.50 10.32
CA VAL A 85 -21.28 -18.16 10.41
C VAL A 85 -20.62 -18.93 11.56
N HIS A 86 -21.24 -18.92 12.72
CA HIS A 86 -20.73 -19.61 13.90
C HIS A 86 -20.71 -21.13 13.70
N ALA A 87 -21.76 -21.72 13.10
CA ALA A 87 -21.76 -23.13 12.73
C ALA A 87 -20.60 -23.48 11.76
N ALA A 88 -20.35 -22.63 10.77
CA ALA A 88 -19.21 -22.81 9.85
C ALA A 88 -17.85 -22.72 10.57
N LEU A 89 -17.71 -21.83 11.55
CA LEU A 89 -16.50 -21.70 12.36
C LEU A 89 -16.25 -22.91 13.27
N ASP A 90 -17.29 -23.62 13.66
CA ASP A 90 -17.20 -24.81 14.51
C ASP A 90 -16.88 -26.10 13.73
N LEU A 91 -16.88 -26.04 12.39
CA LEU A 91 -16.40 -27.13 11.54
C LEU A 91 -14.92 -27.45 11.79
N LYS A 92 -14.55 -28.71 11.66
CA LYS A 92 -13.17 -29.18 11.78
C LYS A 92 -12.37 -28.77 10.53
N SER A 93 -11.24 -28.15 10.75
CA SER A 93 -10.27 -27.76 9.71
C SER A 93 -9.32 -28.92 9.36
N SER A 94 -8.37 -28.68 8.45
CA SER A 94 -7.39 -29.67 7.98
C SER A 94 -6.57 -30.33 9.11
N ASN A 95 -6.34 -29.62 10.21
CA ASN A 95 -5.57 -30.10 11.36
C ASN A 95 -6.42 -30.69 12.49
N GLY A 96 -7.71 -30.95 12.25
CA GLY A 96 -8.63 -31.56 13.23
C GLY A 96 -9.22 -30.60 14.28
N ARG A 97 -8.69 -29.37 14.41
CA ARG A 97 -9.25 -28.32 15.29
C ARG A 97 -10.37 -27.57 14.56
N SER A 98 -11.33 -27.00 15.29
CA SER A 98 -12.31 -26.11 14.66
C SER A 98 -11.66 -24.83 14.14
N TYR A 99 -12.26 -24.21 13.11
CA TYR A 99 -11.80 -22.91 12.62
C TYR A 99 -11.84 -21.84 13.71
N ARG A 100 -12.88 -21.86 14.58
CA ARG A 100 -12.97 -20.99 15.76
C ARG A 100 -11.74 -21.13 16.66
N ALA A 101 -11.42 -22.35 17.07
CA ALA A 101 -10.28 -22.61 17.95
C ALA A 101 -8.92 -22.21 17.32
N ARG A 102 -8.80 -22.33 15.99
CA ARG A 102 -7.62 -21.84 15.27
C ARG A 102 -7.55 -20.30 15.22
N LEU A 103 -8.68 -19.64 14.96
CA LEU A 103 -8.76 -18.18 14.96
C LEU A 103 -8.44 -17.60 16.34
N GLU A 104 -9.00 -18.13 17.41
CA GLU A 104 -8.74 -17.71 18.80
C GLU A 104 -7.24 -17.85 19.17
N ALA A 105 -6.59 -18.89 18.66
CA ALA A 105 -5.17 -19.12 18.87
C ALA A 105 -4.26 -18.31 17.94
N ALA A 106 -4.78 -17.67 16.91
CA ALA A 106 -3.99 -16.95 15.92
C ALA A 106 -3.31 -15.71 16.53
N ARG A 107 -2.03 -15.57 16.27
CA ARG A 107 -1.18 -14.48 16.77
C ARG A 107 -0.53 -13.66 15.68
N THR A 108 -0.43 -14.20 14.46
CA THR A 108 0.22 -13.55 13.32
C THR A 108 -0.71 -13.48 12.11
N GLU A 109 -0.44 -12.54 11.22
CA GLU A 109 -1.22 -12.41 9.97
C GLU A 109 -1.08 -13.62 9.06
N ARG A 110 0.08 -14.29 9.06
CA ARG A 110 0.28 -15.54 8.33
C ARG A 110 -0.70 -16.60 8.81
N GLN A 111 -0.79 -16.81 10.12
CA GLN A 111 -1.73 -17.78 10.69
C GLN A 111 -3.18 -17.49 10.30
N LEU A 112 -3.60 -16.24 10.31
CA LEU A 112 -4.94 -15.86 9.83
C LEU A 112 -5.14 -16.16 8.35
N SER A 113 -4.12 -15.87 7.53
CA SER A 113 -4.18 -16.16 6.10
C SER A 113 -4.29 -17.67 5.83
N ASP A 114 -3.49 -18.48 6.54
CA ASP A 114 -3.48 -19.93 6.39
C ASP A 114 -4.86 -20.55 6.81
N ILE A 115 -5.46 -20.03 7.88
CA ILE A 115 -6.80 -20.44 8.33
C ILE A 115 -7.83 -20.09 7.24
N TYR A 116 -7.76 -18.91 6.67
CA TYR A 116 -8.66 -18.48 5.60
C TYR A 116 -8.50 -19.33 4.34
N GLU A 117 -7.28 -19.57 3.88
CA GLU A 117 -7.00 -20.38 2.69
C GLU A 117 -7.46 -21.84 2.88
N ASP A 118 -7.27 -22.41 4.08
CA ASP A 118 -7.78 -23.75 4.43
C ASP A 118 -9.32 -23.79 4.38
N PHE A 119 -9.99 -22.79 4.94
CA PHE A 119 -11.45 -22.68 4.91
C PHE A 119 -11.98 -22.59 3.48
N VAL A 120 -11.44 -21.65 2.70
CA VAL A 120 -11.85 -21.40 1.32
C VAL A 120 -11.54 -22.61 0.42
N GLY A 121 -10.43 -23.31 0.68
CA GLY A 121 -10.03 -24.51 -0.06
C GLY A 121 -10.99 -25.69 0.08
N ARG A 122 -11.80 -25.72 1.14
CA ARG A 122 -12.81 -26.78 1.39
C ARG A 122 -14.18 -26.48 0.76
N ILE A 123 -14.41 -25.25 0.33
CA ILE A 123 -15.65 -24.87 -0.34
C ILE A 123 -15.51 -25.18 -1.82
N PRO A 124 -16.43 -25.92 -2.46
CA PRO A 124 -16.42 -26.12 -3.90
C PRO A 124 -16.37 -24.76 -4.62
N LEU A 125 -15.40 -24.58 -5.54
CA LEU A 125 -15.11 -23.30 -6.20
C LEU A 125 -14.72 -22.14 -5.24
N GLY A 126 -14.51 -22.40 -3.96
CA GLY A 126 -14.27 -21.40 -2.94
C GLY A 126 -13.08 -20.50 -3.26
N LYS A 127 -11.96 -21.06 -3.70
CA LYS A 127 -10.78 -20.28 -4.12
C LYS A 127 -11.11 -19.31 -5.26
N ARG A 128 -11.94 -19.71 -6.22
CA ARG A 128 -12.34 -18.85 -7.34
C ARG A 128 -13.29 -17.72 -6.90
N LEU A 129 -14.21 -18.03 -5.99
CA LEU A 129 -15.24 -17.09 -5.53
C LEU A 129 -14.75 -16.16 -4.42
N PHE A 130 -13.89 -16.64 -3.52
CA PHE A 130 -13.55 -15.95 -2.28
C PHE A 130 -12.07 -15.57 -2.13
N ALA A 131 -11.19 -15.87 -3.10
CA ALA A 131 -9.76 -15.52 -3.00
C ALA A 131 -9.53 -14.02 -2.71
N SER A 132 -10.35 -13.14 -3.29
CA SER A 132 -10.29 -11.69 -3.08
C SER A 132 -10.78 -11.24 -1.69
N TRP A 133 -11.42 -12.13 -0.92
CA TRP A 133 -12.00 -11.84 0.39
C TRP A 133 -11.02 -12.09 1.55
N ASN A 134 -9.82 -12.63 1.25
CA ASN A 134 -8.80 -12.79 2.29
C ASN A 134 -8.62 -11.45 3.04
N PRO A 135 -8.79 -11.43 4.37
CA PRO A 135 -8.71 -10.21 5.16
C PRO A 135 -7.31 -9.58 5.15
N ILE A 136 -6.28 -10.39 4.90
CA ILE A 136 -4.88 -9.96 4.90
C ILE A 136 -4.53 -9.46 3.50
N ARG A 137 -4.55 -8.13 3.32
CA ARG A 137 -4.28 -7.45 2.04
C ARG A 137 -2.83 -7.03 1.87
N THR A 138 -2.13 -6.84 2.98
CA THR A 138 -0.70 -6.50 3.03
C THR A 138 0.05 -7.59 3.80
N ARG A 139 1.31 -7.86 3.43
CA ARG A 139 2.05 -8.99 3.98
C ARG A 139 3.52 -8.70 4.18
N GLY A 140 4.09 -9.43 5.14
CA GLY A 140 5.52 -9.41 5.44
C GLY A 140 6.01 -8.12 6.11
N PRO A 141 7.31 -8.05 6.41
CA PRO A 141 7.88 -6.99 7.23
C PRO A 141 7.81 -5.58 6.61
N MET A 142 7.58 -5.45 5.32
CA MET A 142 7.30 -4.15 4.68
C MET A 142 5.81 -3.92 4.42
N GLN A 143 4.90 -4.80 4.87
CA GLN A 143 3.45 -4.68 4.65
C GLN A 143 3.09 -4.41 3.19
N VAL A 144 3.65 -5.20 2.29
CA VAL A 144 3.45 -5.07 0.85
C VAL A 144 2.03 -5.46 0.47
N ASN A 145 1.37 -4.59 -0.32
CA ASN A 145 0.05 -4.89 -0.85
C ASN A 145 0.13 -6.03 -1.88
N VAL A 146 -0.66 -7.09 -1.68
CA VAL A 146 -0.64 -8.28 -2.53
C VAL A 146 -0.96 -7.96 -3.99
N ARG A 147 -1.97 -7.12 -4.24
CA ARG A 147 -2.32 -6.72 -5.63
C ARG A 147 -1.22 -5.93 -6.32
N PHE A 148 -0.45 -5.14 -5.56
CA PHE A 148 0.72 -4.47 -6.11
C PHE A 148 1.77 -5.48 -6.53
N ALA A 149 2.08 -6.45 -5.67
CA ALA A 149 3.06 -7.50 -5.98
C ALA A 149 2.63 -8.35 -7.19
N GLU A 150 1.35 -8.73 -7.27
CA GLU A 150 0.79 -9.49 -8.41
C GLU A 150 0.93 -8.71 -9.73
N ARG A 151 0.64 -7.40 -9.74
CA ARG A 151 0.84 -6.57 -10.94
C ARG A 151 2.30 -6.40 -11.32
N LEU A 152 3.18 -6.22 -10.34
CA LEU A 152 4.61 -6.10 -10.61
C LEU A 152 5.19 -7.42 -11.14
N GLU A 153 4.82 -8.55 -10.52
CA GLU A 153 5.24 -9.89 -10.94
C GLU A 153 4.89 -10.18 -12.41
N ALA A 154 3.74 -9.71 -12.87
CA ALA A 154 3.30 -9.89 -14.25
C ALA A 154 4.20 -9.19 -15.30
N VAL A 155 4.91 -8.12 -14.91
CA VAL A 155 5.77 -7.34 -15.81
C VAL A 155 7.26 -7.43 -15.45
N LYS A 156 7.59 -7.77 -14.23
CA LYS A 156 8.94 -7.90 -13.69
C LYS A 156 8.98 -9.09 -12.73
N PRO A 157 9.23 -10.32 -13.26
CA PRO A 157 9.19 -11.53 -12.43
C PRO A 157 10.13 -11.49 -11.24
N TYR A 158 9.64 -11.95 -10.09
CA TYR A 158 10.43 -12.05 -8.86
C TYR A 158 11.51 -13.13 -8.99
N PRO A 159 12.81 -12.78 -8.89
CA PRO A 159 13.90 -13.66 -9.27
C PRO A 159 14.17 -14.80 -8.29
N TYR A 160 13.50 -14.83 -7.14
CA TYR A 160 13.69 -15.85 -6.09
C TYR A 160 12.40 -16.63 -5.81
N ARG A 161 11.59 -16.79 -6.83
CA ARG A 161 10.30 -17.45 -6.75
C ARG A 161 10.45 -18.92 -6.33
N ASP A 162 9.73 -19.32 -5.27
CA ASP A 162 9.54 -20.73 -4.92
C ASP A 162 8.31 -21.27 -5.69
N PRO A 163 8.47 -22.24 -6.60
CA PRO A 163 7.35 -22.76 -7.38
C PRO A 163 6.30 -23.50 -6.53
N GLN A 164 6.62 -23.86 -5.30
CA GLN A 164 5.69 -24.52 -4.36
C GLN A 164 4.82 -23.51 -3.60
N LEU A 165 5.20 -22.22 -3.57
CA LEU A 165 4.47 -21.20 -2.85
C LEU A 165 3.66 -20.31 -3.80
N SER A 166 2.49 -19.87 -3.38
CA SER A 166 1.81 -18.77 -4.04
C SER A 166 2.60 -17.47 -3.82
N LEU A 167 2.51 -16.48 -4.74
CA LEU A 167 3.13 -15.17 -4.53
C LEU A 167 2.63 -14.54 -3.22
N ARG A 168 1.38 -14.79 -2.91
CA ARG A 168 0.72 -14.33 -1.70
C ARG A 168 1.40 -14.89 -0.43
N ASP A 169 1.84 -16.14 -0.45
CA ASP A 169 2.54 -16.76 0.69
C ASP A 169 4.00 -16.36 0.74
N GLU A 170 4.63 -16.19 -0.43
CA GLU A 170 5.99 -15.68 -0.50
C GLU A 170 6.15 -14.30 0.13
N LEU A 171 5.15 -13.42 0.01
CA LEU A 171 5.20 -12.09 0.61
C LEU A 171 5.32 -12.07 2.14
N PHE A 172 5.03 -13.18 2.82
CA PHE A 172 5.35 -13.33 4.24
C PHE A 172 6.84 -13.57 4.49
N ASN A 173 7.60 -14.02 3.50
CA ASN A 173 9.03 -14.19 3.61
C ASN A 173 9.74 -12.84 3.54
N ARG A 174 10.76 -12.65 4.37
CA ARG A 174 11.51 -11.38 4.45
C ARG A 174 12.03 -10.93 3.08
N ARG A 175 12.65 -11.83 2.32
CA ARG A 175 13.26 -11.49 1.02
C ARG A 175 12.25 -10.99 0.00
N ALA A 176 11.12 -11.68 -0.14
CA ALA A 176 10.08 -11.26 -1.07
C ALA A 176 9.45 -9.94 -0.64
N SER A 177 9.10 -9.81 0.64
CA SER A 177 8.54 -8.55 1.17
C SER A 177 9.48 -7.36 0.96
N ILE A 178 10.79 -7.54 1.17
CA ILE A 178 11.79 -6.48 0.92
C ILE A 178 11.89 -6.15 -0.57
N TYR A 179 11.95 -7.14 -1.46
CA TYR A 179 12.02 -6.91 -2.90
C TYR A 179 10.83 -6.08 -3.39
N PHE A 180 9.61 -6.54 -3.13
CA PHE A 180 8.40 -5.83 -3.54
C PHE A 180 8.21 -4.51 -2.80
N GLY A 181 8.65 -4.42 -1.55
CA GLY A 181 8.62 -3.17 -0.77
C GLY A 181 9.56 -2.11 -1.32
N ILE A 182 10.80 -2.48 -1.69
CA ILE A 182 11.74 -1.57 -2.37
C ILE A 182 11.16 -1.11 -3.70
N ALA A 183 10.58 -2.04 -4.49
CA ALA A 183 9.97 -1.70 -5.76
C ALA A 183 8.80 -0.71 -5.57
N HIS A 184 7.94 -0.94 -4.58
CA HIS A 184 6.82 -0.03 -4.29
C HIS A 184 7.30 1.37 -3.89
N LEU A 185 8.34 1.45 -3.06
CA LEU A 185 8.84 2.71 -2.53
C LEU A 185 9.70 3.50 -3.52
N LEU A 186 10.55 2.81 -4.31
CA LEU A 186 11.64 3.43 -5.05
C LEU A 186 11.63 3.19 -6.56
N ASP A 187 11.10 2.05 -7.04
CA ASP A 187 11.16 1.68 -8.46
C ASP A 187 10.02 2.33 -9.26
N TYR A 188 9.90 3.65 -9.15
CA TYR A 188 9.04 4.48 -9.97
C TYR A 188 9.56 5.93 -10.03
N GLN A 189 9.26 6.65 -11.11
CA GLN A 189 9.70 8.04 -11.30
C GLN A 189 8.75 9.00 -10.56
N ALA A 190 9.03 9.21 -9.27
CA ALA A 190 8.27 10.19 -8.49
C ALA A 190 8.64 11.62 -8.92
N PRO A 191 7.65 12.50 -9.17
CA PRO A 191 7.88 13.87 -9.61
C PRO A 191 8.16 14.84 -8.44
N TYR A 192 8.85 14.39 -7.40
CA TYR A 192 9.18 15.17 -6.21
C TYR A 192 10.47 14.68 -5.55
N ASP A 193 11.24 15.62 -5.01
CA ASP A 193 12.55 15.35 -4.43
C ASP A 193 12.48 14.93 -2.95
N ARG A 194 11.39 15.28 -2.24
CA ARG A 194 11.25 14.96 -0.81
C ARG A 194 10.72 13.57 -0.60
N PHE A 195 11.44 12.75 0.16
CA PHE A 195 11.01 11.39 0.54
C PHE A 195 9.69 11.34 1.31
N LEU A 196 9.33 12.42 2.02
CA LEU A 196 8.03 12.55 2.69
C LEU A 196 6.85 12.17 1.77
N TYR A 197 6.90 12.55 0.50
CA TYR A 197 5.84 12.23 -0.46
C TYR A 197 5.91 10.78 -0.95
N ARG A 198 7.12 10.19 -1.06
CA ARG A 198 7.27 8.76 -1.34
C ARG A 198 6.72 7.89 -0.19
N PHE A 199 6.92 8.31 1.05
CA PHE A 199 6.32 7.63 2.20
C PHE A 199 4.80 7.74 2.22
N ALA A 200 4.24 8.89 1.84
CA ALA A 200 2.80 9.03 1.68
C ALA A 200 2.27 8.12 0.55
N ASP A 201 2.99 8.04 -0.57
CA ASP A 201 2.65 7.17 -1.70
C ASP A 201 2.77 5.68 -1.33
N TYR A 202 3.75 5.32 -0.50
CA TYR A 202 3.87 3.95 -0.01
C TYR A 202 2.61 3.48 0.72
N ASN A 203 2.02 4.35 1.51
CA ASN A 203 0.79 4.07 2.25
C ASN A 203 -0.49 4.18 1.39
N ALA A 204 -0.53 5.13 0.46
CA ALA A 204 -1.74 5.50 -0.30
C ALA A 204 -1.78 4.97 -1.75
N GLY A 205 -0.65 4.45 -2.25
CA GLY A 205 -0.43 4.06 -3.63
C GLY A 205 0.51 5.02 -4.36
N GLN A 206 1.34 4.47 -5.27
CA GLN A 206 2.26 5.27 -6.07
C GLN A 206 1.55 6.43 -6.74
N TYR A 207 2.20 7.61 -6.77
CA TYR A 207 1.69 8.87 -7.29
C TYR A 207 0.53 9.51 -6.52
N ALA A 208 0.08 8.97 -5.39
CA ALA A 208 -1.04 9.53 -4.62
C ALA A 208 -0.77 10.99 -4.18
N SER A 209 0.48 11.33 -3.85
CA SER A 209 0.87 12.69 -3.46
C SER A 209 0.80 13.67 -4.63
N ARG A 210 1.18 13.27 -5.84
CA ARG A 210 1.00 14.05 -7.07
C ARG A 210 -0.49 14.24 -7.38
N ASN A 211 -1.25 13.17 -7.29
CA ASN A 211 -2.67 13.20 -7.58
C ASN A 211 -3.44 14.05 -6.57
N ALA A 212 -3.07 14.03 -5.30
CA ALA A 212 -3.66 14.91 -4.28
C ALA A 212 -3.38 16.40 -4.57
N ALA A 213 -2.18 16.72 -5.07
CA ALA A 213 -1.87 18.08 -5.51
C ALA A 213 -2.71 18.47 -6.74
N PHE A 214 -2.88 17.57 -7.70
CA PHE A 214 -3.75 17.77 -8.86
C PHE A 214 -5.22 18.00 -8.45
N GLN A 215 -5.76 17.22 -7.52
CA GLN A 215 -7.10 17.42 -6.97
C GLN A 215 -7.26 18.79 -6.31
N ARG A 216 -6.23 19.27 -5.58
CA ARG A 216 -6.23 20.63 -5.01
C ARG A 216 -6.26 21.71 -6.11
N ALA A 217 -5.44 21.55 -7.14
CA ALA A 217 -5.44 22.47 -8.28
C ALA A 217 -6.79 22.49 -9.02
N ALA A 218 -7.38 21.32 -9.25
CA ALA A 218 -8.73 21.19 -9.82
C ALA A 218 -9.80 21.87 -8.95
N SER A 219 -9.71 21.69 -7.62
CA SER A 219 -10.61 22.36 -6.64
C SER A 219 -10.49 23.88 -6.73
N VAL A 220 -9.29 24.44 -6.75
CA VAL A 220 -9.04 25.87 -6.92
C VAL A 220 -9.62 26.37 -8.25
N LEU A 221 -9.36 25.65 -9.34
CA LEU A 221 -9.85 26.02 -10.67
C LEU A 221 -11.38 26.03 -10.73
N ALA A 222 -12.03 24.98 -10.23
CA ALA A 222 -13.48 24.83 -10.22
C ALA A 222 -14.17 25.77 -9.22
N GLY A 223 -13.48 26.24 -8.19
CA GLY A 223 -14.07 26.98 -7.07
C GLY A 223 -14.96 26.10 -6.19
N LYS A 224 -14.78 24.78 -6.23
CA LYS A 224 -15.57 23.80 -5.46
C LYS A 224 -14.64 22.91 -4.65
N PRO A 225 -14.98 22.56 -3.39
CA PRO A 225 -14.14 21.69 -2.58
C PRO A 225 -14.08 20.28 -3.17
N LEU A 226 -12.87 19.72 -3.20
CA LEU A 226 -12.59 18.34 -3.56
C LEU A 226 -11.70 17.71 -2.49
N ARG A 227 -12.00 16.49 -2.10
CA ARG A 227 -11.14 15.74 -1.19
C ARG A 227 -9.86 15.35 -1.93
N ALA A 228 -8.73 15.85 -1.42
CA ALA A 228 -7.41 15.55 -1.98
C ALA A 228 -6.87 14.24 -1.39
N ASP A 229 -7.44 13.11 -1.77
CA ASP A 229 -7.08 11.77 -1.30
C ASP A 229 -6.13 11.02 -2.24
N GLY A 230 -5.87 11.57 -3.43
CA GLY A 230 -5.01 10.97 -4.44
C GLY A 230 -5.71 9.95 -5.35
N ALA A 231 -6.96 9.60 -5.09
CA ALA A 231 -7.76 8.72 -5.94
C ALA A 231 -8.43 9.56 -7.06
N LEU A 232 -8.00 9.38 -8.30
CA LEU A 232 -8.53 10.12 -9.45
C LEU A 232 -9.80 9.52 -10.00
N LEU A 233 -9.90 8.20 -10.00
CA LEU A 233 -11.05 7.40 -10.40
C LEU A 233 -11.58 6.59 -9.20
N PRO A 234 -12.82 6.06 -9.27
CA PRO A 234 -13.32 5.12 -8.27
C PRO A 234 -12.37 3.93 -8.10
N GLY A 235 -12.21 3.47 -6.86
CA GLY A 235 -11.38 2.28 -6.59
C GLY A 235 -12.02 0.95 -7.05
N ASP A 236 -13.30 0.98 -7.41
CA ASP A 236 -14.03 -0.12 -8.01
C ASP A 236 -14.07 0.09 -9.52
N PRO A 237 -13.43 -0.79 -10.32
CA PRO A 237 -13.47 -0.69 -11.80
C PRO A 237 -14.87 -0.89 -12.37
N ASP A 238 -15.77 -1.55 -11.64
CA ASP A 238 -17.16 -1.79 -12.06
C ASP A 238 -18.12 -0.67 -11.60
N ALA A 239 -17.58 0.43 -11.04
CA ALA A 239 -18.39 1.55 -10.59
C ALA A 239 -19.15 2.19 -11.76
N LYS A 240 -20.49 2.09 -11.73
CA LYS A 240 -21.38 2.62 -12.77
C LYS A 240 -21.42 4.15 -12.86
N HIS A 241 -20.77 4.85 -11.93
CA HIS A 241 -20.80 6.30 -11.84
C HIS A 241 -19.40 6.91 -11.74
N ALA A 242 -19.21 8.03 -12.42
CA ALA A 242 -18.01 8.83 -12.34
C ALA A 242 -17.65 9.19 -10.88
N GLY A 243 -16.37 9.14 -10.54
CA GLY A 243 -15.85 9.53 -9.24
C GLY A 243 -15.99 11.03 -8.96
N THR A 244 -15.76 11.45 -7.72
CA THR A 244 -15.90 12.87 -7.33
C THR A 244 -14.93 13.78 -8.10
N THR A 245 -13.68 13.32 -8.31
CA THR A 245 -12.68 14.07 -9.09
C THR A 245 -13.12 14.22 -10.55
N GLU A 246 -13.58 13.16 -11.14
CA GLU A 246 -14.02 13.09 -12.54
C GLU A 246 -15.24 13.99 -12.79
N ARG A 247 -16.27 13.88 -11.94
CA ARG A 247 -17.48 14.76 -12.03
C ARG A 247 -17.14 16.22 -11.91
N LEU A 248 -16.19 16.59 -11.01
CA LEU A 248 -15.75 17.98 -10.88
C LEU A 248 -15.09 18.45 -12.17
N LEU A 249 -14.26 17.63 -12.79
CA LEU A 249 -13.56 17.97 -14.03
C LEU A 249 -14.50 18.05 -15.23
N PHE A 250 -15.51 17.17 -15.34
CA PHE A 250 -16.57 17.27 -16.36
C PHE A 250 -17.32 18.60 -16.23
N GLY A 251 -17.61 19.03 -15.01
CA GLY A 251 -18.25 20.33 -14.76
C GLY A 251 -17.46 21.56 -15.25
N ILE A 252 -16.17 21.40 -15.52
CA ILE A 252 -15.29 22.47 -16.05
C ILE A 252 -14.65 22.09 -17.41
N ALA A 253 -15.14 21.05 -18.08
CA ALA A 253 -14.58 20.50 -19.33
C ALA A 253 -14.44 21.58 -20.43
N ARG A 254 -15.46 22.43 -20.61
CA ARG A 254 -15.41 23.57 -21.56
C ARG A 254 -14.25 24.51 -21.24
N ARG A 255 -14.01 24.83 -19.98
CA ARG A 255 -12.89 25.69 -19.54
C ARG A 255 -11.54 25.03 -19.77
N LEU A 256 -11.48 23.72 -19.68
CA LEU A 256 -10.29 22.89 -19.98
C LEU A 256 -10.09 22.73 -21.49
N HIS A 257 -11.09 23.03 -22.34
CA HIS A 257 -11.14 22.68 -23.75
C HIS A 257 -10.81 21.18 -23.98
N LEU A 258 -11.48 20.31 -23.23
CA LEU A 258 -11.38 18.86 -23.31
C LEU A 258 -12.78 18.24 -23.30
N SER A 259 -12.93 17.11 -23.99
CA SER A 259 -14.14 16.27 -23.88
C SER A 259 -14.08 15.42 -22.61
N ASP A 260 -15.23 14.94 -22.15
CA ASP A 260 -15.33 14.06 -20.99
C ASP A 260 -14.52 12.76 -21.18
N ASP A 261 -14.56 12.17 -22.39
CA ASP A 261 -13.75 11.00 -22.74
C ASP A 261 -12.24 11.28 -22.62
N SER A 262 -11.79 12.45 -23.07
CA SER A 262 -10.38 12.86 -22.97
C SER A 262 -9.96 13.07 -21.53
N ILE A 263 -10.86 13.54 -20.67
CA ILE A 263 -10.65 13.67 -19.23
C ILE A 263 -10.54 12.29 -18.60
N HIS A 264 -11.51 11.40 -18.87
CA HIS A 264 -11.51 10.02 -18.35
C HIS A 264 -10.22 9.28 -18.73
N ALA A 265 -9.88 9.23 -20.02
CA ALA A 265 -8.68 8.58 -20.52
C ALA A 265 -7.36 9.15 -19.93
N ALA A 266 -7.36 10.42 -19.55
CA ALA A 266 -6.23 11.01 -18.85
C ALA A 266 -6.18 10.55 -17.37
N LEU A 267 -7.34 10.48 -16.68
CA LEU A 267 -7.43 10.05 -15.29
C LEU A 267 -7.03 8.58 -15.08
N GLU A 268 -7.31 7.70 -16.06
CA GLU A 268 -6.85 6.31 -16.06
C GLU A 268 -5.32 6.19 -15.91
N LYS A 269 -4.57 7.18 -16.41
CA LYS A 269 -3.11 7.27 -16.26
C LYS A 269 -2.65 7.71 -14.86
N GLY A 270 -3.58 7.93 -13.95
CA GLY A 270 -3.31 8.44 -12.60
C GLY A 270 -2.29 7.64 -11.78
N ASN A 271 -2.12 6.35 -12.08
CA ASN A 271 -1.15 5.48 -11.42
C ASN A 271 0.15 5.30 -12.22
N SER A 272 0.43 6.17 -13.18
CA SER A 272 1.65 6.12 -14.00
C SER A 272 2.29 7.51 -14.13
N GLU A 273 3.57 7.53 -14.48
CA GLU A 273 4.31 8.75 -14.78
C GLU A 273 3.66 9.57 -15.91
N SER A 274 3.04 8.88 -16.88
CA SER A 274 2.48 9.52 -18.08
C SER A 274 1.35 10.50 -17.77
N PHE A 275 0.69 10.41 -16.60
CA PHE A 275 -0.38 11.34 -16.24
C PHE A 275 0.06 12.81 -16.24
N GLN A 276 1.24 13.12 -15.73
CA GLN A 276 1.75 14.49 -15.68
C GLN A 276 2.07 15.07 -17.08
N ARG A 277 2.22 14.20 -18.09
CA ARG A 277 2.42 14.59 -19.49
C ARG A 277 1.09 14.80 -20.23
N THR A 278 -0.05 14.46 -19.64
CA THR A 278 -1.36 14.63 -20.27
C THR A 278 -1.73 16.11 -20.43
N ARG A 279 -2.54 16.40 -21.45
CA ARG A 279 -3.09 17.73 -21.67
C ARG A 279 -3.95 18.17 -20.47
N LEU A 280 -4.71 17.26 -19.88
CA LEU A 280 -5.52 17.50 -18.68
C LEU A 280 -4.67 18.03 -17.53
N TYR A 281 -3.63 17.29 -17.13
CA TYR A 281 -2.76 17.65 -16.01
C TYR A 281 -2.16 19.06 -16.20
N ARG A 282 -1.55 19.30 -17.38
CA ARG A 282 -0.91 20.57 -17.70
C ARG A 282 -1.91 21.74 -17.69
N ARG A 283 -3.10 21.57 -18.27
CA ARG A 283 -4.10 22.63 -18.33
C ARG A 283 -4.69 22.95 -16.97
N VAL A 284 -5.01 21.95 -16.14
CA VAL A 284 -5.51 22.16 -14.77
C VAL A 284 -4.52 22.99 -13.98
N PHE A 285 -3.26 22.62 -13.96
CA PHE A 285 -2.26 23.38 -13.21
C PHE A 285 -2.02 24.77 -13.79
N MET A 286 -1.87 24.90 -15.10
CA MET A 286 -1.68 26.19 -15.75
C MET A 286 -2.82 27.20 -15.40
N LEU A 287 -4.06 26.76 -15.48
CA LEU A 287 -5.21 27.61 -15.19
C LEU A 287 -5.38 27.87 -13.70
N ALA A 288 -5.10 26.89 -12.85
CA ALA A 288 -5.15 27.04 -11.41
C ALA A 288 -4.06 27.97 -10.86
N ASP A 289 -2.84 27.87 -11.41
CA ASP A 289 -1.73 28.77 -11.10
C ASP A 289 -2.09 30.24 -11.45
N ARG A 290 -2.63 30.45 -12.66
CA ARG A 290 -3.12 31.79 -13.07
C ARG A 290 -4.20 32.31 -12.12
N LYS A 291 -5.19 31.48 -11.77
CA LYS A 291 -6.27 31.86 -10.85
C LYS A 291 -5.76 32.19 -9.45
N SER A 292 -4.69 31.51 -9.00
CA SER A 292 -4.09 31.70 -7.68
C SER A 292 -3.06 32.81 -7.62
N GLY A 293 -2.65 33.37 -8.75
CA GLY A 293 -1.54 34.37 -8.84
C GLY A 293 -0.16 33.80 -8.49
N ARG A 294 -0.04 32.47 -8.32
CA ARG A 294 1.22 31.77 -7.97
C ARG A 294 1.23 30.34 -8.43
N ALA A 295 2.41 29.74 -8.58
CA ALA A 295 2.55 28.31 -8.83
C ALA A 295 2.06 27.50 -7.62
N LEU A 296 1.10 26.60 -7.83
CA LEU A 296 0.60 25.68 -6.80
C LEU A 296 1.59 24.50 -6.63
N PRO A 297 1.68 23.93 -5.42
CA PRO A 297 2.52 22.76 -5.19
C PRO A 297 2.12 21.59 -6.10
N ARG A 298 3.12 20.87 -6.64
CA ARG A 298 2.93 19.67 -7.49
C ARG A 298 2.92 18.36 -6.70
N ALA A 299 3.12 18.44 -5.39
CA ALA A 299 2.96 17.34 -4.45
C ALA A 299 2.22 17.81 -3.20
N ALA A 300 1.37 16.97 -2.65
CA ALA A 300 0.64 17.23 -1.41
C ALA A 300 0.36 15.91 -0.68
N LEU A 301 0.41 15.92 0.64
CA LEU A 301 0.04 14.73 1.42
C LEU A 301 -1.44 14.39 1.20
N PRO A 302 -1.77 13.14 0.81
CA PRO A 302 -3.15 12.70 0.63
C PRO A 302 -3.96 12.80 1.92
N ARG A 303 -5.21 13.25 1.81
CA ARG A 303 -6.15 13.33 2.95
C ARG A 303 -6.93 12.04 3.10
N ILE A 304 -6.24 10.97 3.51
CA ILE A 304 -6.83 9.66 3.76
C ILE A 304 -6.82 9.40 5.26
N ARG A 305 -7.98 9.04 5.81
CA ARG A 305 -8.09 8.48 7.16
C ARG A 305 -7.78 6.99 7.06
N LEU A 306 -6.83 6.54 7.86
CA LEU A 306 -6.50 5.12 7.94
C LEU A 306 -7.61 4.41 8.73
N THR A 307 -8.11 3.33 8.19
CA THR A 307 -9.17 2.51 8.79
C THR A 307 -8.71 1.06 8.83
N GLY A 308 -9.10 0.36 9.87
CA GLY A 308 -8.81 -1.06 10.01
C GLY A 308 -9.05 -1.54 11.44
N PRO A 309 -9.25 -2.83 11.64
CA PRO A 309 -9.59 -3.39 12.95
C PRO A 309 -8.49 -3.21 14.00
N LYS A 310 -7.26 -2.90 13.58
CA LYS A 310 -6.11 -2.64 14.46
C LYS A 310 -5.93 -1.15 14.78
N ILE A 311 -6.69 -0.25 14.15
CA ILE A 311 -6.54 1.21 14.28
C ILE A 311 -7.57 1.71 15.28
N VAL A 312 -7.13 1.93 16.51
CA VAL A 312 -7.98 2.38 17.64
C VAL A 312 -8.07 3.91 17.79
N ARG A 313 -7.31 4.65 17.01
CA ARG A 313 -7.29 6.13 17.03
C ARG A 313 -7.29 6.70 15.60
N PRO A 314 -7.72 7.97 15.39
CA PRO A 314 -7.78 8.56 14.07
C PRO A 314 -6.36 8.83 13.52
N LEU A 315 -5.85 7.90 12.72
CA LEU A 315 -4.59 8.04 12.00
C LEU A 315 -4.86 8.43 10.54
N THR A 316 -3.88 9.08 9.92
CA THR A 316 -3.96 9.52 8.52
C THR A 316 -2.70 9.14 7.75
N THR A 317 -2.78 9.09 6.41
CA THR A 317 -1.60 8.96 5.54
C THR A 317 -0.56 10.05 5.83
N ALA A 318 -0.98 11.26 6.14
CA ALA A 318 -0.07 12.34 6.51
C ALA A 318 0.68 12.07 7.83
N TRP A 319 -0.01 11.49 8.83
CA TRP A 319 0.63 11.03 10.07
C TRP A 319 1.66 9.93 9.76
N TYR A 320 1.26 8.94 8.99
CA TYR A 320 2.14 7.84 8.59
C TYR A 320 3.42 8.36 7.91
N ALA A 321 3.25 9.19 6.88
CA ALA A 321 4.37 9.73 6.11
C ALA A 321 5.35 10.53 6.99
N ARG A 322 4.85 11.35 7.92
CA ARG A 322 5.71 12.09 8.85
C ARG A 322 6.44 11.15 9.80
N ARG A 323 5.78 10.12 10.29
CA ARG A 323 6.38 9.15 11.22
C ARG A 323 7.51 8.36 10.56
N VAL A 324 7.33 7.94 9.30
CA VAL A 324 8.41 7.31 8.52
C VAL A 324 9.52 8.32 8.21
N ASN A 325 9.18 9.58 7.89
CA ASN A 325 10.16 10.61 7.61
C ASN A 325 11.05 10.93 8.83
N GLU A 326 10.50 10.91 10.05
CA GLU A 326 11.28 11.07 11.29
C GLU A 326 12.34 9.96 11.42
N ARG A 327 11.98 8.70 11.14
CA ARG A 327 12.90 7.54 11.15
C ARG A 327 13.96 7.67 10.06
N PHE A 328 13.55 8.07 8.87
CA PHE A 328 14.43 8.34 7.74
C PHE A 328 15.49 9.38 8.09
N GLU A 329 15.09 10.52 8.64
CA GLU A 329 16.01 11.56 9.06
C GLU A 329 16.92 11.10 10.21
N HIS A 330 16.42 10.25 11.12
CA HIS A 330 17.23 9.65 12.18
C HIS A 330 18.33 8.76 11.58
N CYS A 331 17.99 7.88 10.64
CA CYS A 331 18.95 7.04 9.92
C CYS A 331 20.02 7.87 9.22
N LEU A 332 19.65 8.95 8.54
CA LEU A 332 20.59 9.85 7.87
C LEU A 332 21.57 10.56 8.82
N ARG A 333 21.17 10.78 10.08
CA ARG A 333 22.03 11.43 11.09
C ARG A 333 22.94 10.44 11.83
N ALA A 334 22.52 9.19 12.01
CA ALA A 334 23.24 8.21 12.84
C ALA A 334 24.67 7.93 12.36
N ASP A 335 24.94 8.05 11.09
CA ASP A 335 26.23 7.72 10.46
C ASP A 335 27.19 8.93 10.35
N ARG A 336 26.78 10.12 10.85
CA ARG A 336 27.63 11.31 10.87
C ARG A 336 28.44 11.43 12.17
N ARG A 337 28.25 10.45 13.07
CA ARG A 337 29.01 10.35 14.32
C ARG A 337 29.99 9.18 14.26
#